data_def3159268cba757e1c768d024b0bd53
#
_entry.id   def3159268cba757e1c768d024b0bd53
#
_cell.length_a   1.000
_cell.length_b   1.000
_cell.length_c   1.000
_cell.angle_alpha   90.00
_cell.angle_beta   90.00
_cell.angle_gamma   90.00
#
_symmetry.space_group_name_H-M   'P 1'
#
loop_
_entity.id
_entity.type
_entity.pdbx_description
1 polymer ?
#
loop_
_entity_poly.entity_id
_entity_poly.type
_entity_poly.pdbx_seq_one_letter_code
_entity_poly.pdbx_strand_id
1 'polypeptide(L)'
;MLALGAAALVVSGLLAACSASDEGGGAARLRGEITFGVLAPLSGDMAERGQDLVDGAQLAAAELNDQGGVLGRQVKLAVEDGGCAPATGEQGATRLAAKSVAGVVGGLCENAAVAAANAVAAEGTPFLVSSARADRLIEAGLPSVFPMEGTVYQEALAAVHWMGYRSAQRVVVLADGSPASQRLSGLVTDRVKADGLTVSRQSAEANRPDLAGLVSTVTAAKADFVYWTGAAEPGGRLVSALRQAGYTGYFMASSESDSPEFLQAAGAAAEDAFLTTAAGPRLLPAAADWAARFKDRFRRDPGRDAMQAYDALRAMAQAVRQAADTAPSKVVDNLPRLEGFTTFTGTLRFAADHSLRYDNYVIAQVRGGTFTLASKLRTD
;
A
#
# COMPACT_ATOMS: atom_id res chain seq x y z
N MET A 1 2.40 94.13 49.36
CA MET A 1 3.74 93.63 49.76
C MET A 1 3.73 92.13 49.46
N LEU A 2 4.57 91.75 48.64
CA LEU A 2 4.91 90.51 47.99
C LEU A 2 4.38 89.19 48.56
N ALA A 3 3.64 88.41 47.77
CA ALA A 3 3.37 87.03 48.04
C ALA A 3 4.09 86.17 46.93
N LEU A 4 5.00 85.31 47.40
CA LEU A 4 5.67 84.35 46.52
C LEU A 4 4.72 83.11 46.33
N GLY A 5 4.44 82.79 45.10
CA GLY A 5 3.79 81.54 44.71
C GLY A 5 4.81 80.45 44.49
N ALA A 6 4.65 79.30 45.11
CA ALA A 6 5.44 78.09 44.86
C ALA A 6 4.73 77.24 43.81
N ALA A 7 5.43 76.99 42.72
CA ALA A 7 4.99 76.05 41.66
C ALA A 7 5.47 74.67 42.02
N ALA A 8 4.54 73.71 42.17
CA ALA A 8 4.84 72.29 42.35
C ALA A 8 4.93 71.60 40.97
N LEU A 9 6.11 71.09 40.60
CA LEU A 9 6.33 70.23 39.45
C LEU A 9 5.92 68.79 39.78
N VAL A 10 4.90 68.30 39.10
CA VAL A 10 4.52 66.87 39.12
C VAL A 10 5.35 66.16 38.06
N VAL A 11 6.32 65.35 38.49
CA VAL A 11 7.07 64.46 37.62
C VAL A 11 6.29 63.15 37.50
N SER A 12 5.63 62.94 36.40
CA SER A 12 4.98 61.68 36.05
C SER A 12 6.03 60.71 35.57
N GLY A 13 6.40 59.73 36.44
CA GLY A 13 7.26 58.61 36.04
C GLY A 13 6.50 57.62 35.15
N LEU A 14 6.90 57.49 33.90
CA LEU A 14 6.53 56.36 33.06
C LEU A 14 7.28 55.11 33.53
N LEU A 15 6.59 54.21 34.19
CA LEU A 15 7.02 52.85 34.40
C LEU A 15 6.84 52.08 33.04
N ALA A 16 7.93 51.91 32.30
CA ALA A 16 7.99 50.98 31.19
C ALA A 16 7.96 49.56 31.77
N ALA A 17 6.82 48.92 31.74
CA ALA A 17 6.70 47.46 31.95
C ALA A 17 7.34 46.75 30.77
N CYS A 18 8.57 46.26 30.90
CA CYS A 18 9.14 45.23 30.03
C CYS A 18 8.32 43.96 30.24
N SER A 19 7.37 43.72 29.34
CA SER A 19 6.77 42.39 29.18
C SER A 19 7.87 41.51 28.60
N ALA A 20 8.44 40.65 29.43
CA ALA A 20 9.22 39.52 28.95
C ALA A 20 8.29 38.69 28.08
N SER A 21 8.54 38.66 26.75
CA SER A 21 7.95 37.70 25.86
C SER A 21 8.51 36.35 26.25
N ASP A 22 7.67 35.58 26.89
CA ASP A 22 7.85 34.16 27.14
C ASP A 22 7.90 33.47 25.77
N GLU A 23 9.10 33.24 25.24
CA GLU A 23 9.33 32.36 24.08
C GLU A 23 9.18 30.90 24.54
N GLY A 24 8.03 30.56 25.06
CA GLY A 24 7.54 29.20 25.14
C GLY A 24 7.06 28.82 23.78
N GLY A 25 7.71 27.85 23.12
CA GLY A 25 7.28 27.26 21.85
C GLY A 25 5.87 26.67 21.95
N GLY A 26 4.87 27.54 21.87
CA GLY A 26 3.47 27.17 21.84
C GLY A 26 3.18 26.50 20.52
N ALA A 27 2.85 25.21 20.56
CA ALA A 27 2.28 24.52 19.40
C ALA A 27 1.20 25.41 18.76
N ALA A 28 1.34 25.74 17.49
CA ALA A 28 0.39 26.59 16.77
C ALA A 28 -1.02 26.02 16.94
N ARG A 29 -1.94 26.77 17.53
CA ARG A 29 -3.32 26.32 17.73
C ARG A 29 -3.97 26.12 16.38
N LEU A 30 -4.32 24.85 16.06
CA LEU A 30 -5.01 24.48 14.83
C LEU A 30 -6.38 25.17 14.77
N ARG A 31 -6.72 25.77 13.60
CA ARG A 31 -7.97 26.51 13.40
C ARG A 31 -8.94 25.70 12.56
N GLY A 32 -9.85 24.97 13.21
CA GLY A 32 -10.83 24.12 12.52
C GLY A 32 -10.29 22.74 12.20
N GLU A 33 -11.03 21.99 11.40
CA GLU A 33 -10.79 20.57 11.10
C GLU A 33 -10.85 20.33 9.61
N ILE A 34 -10.04 19.39 9.12
CA ILE A 34 -10.16 18.76 7.80
C ILE A 34 -10.43 17.29 8.04
N THR A 35 -11.52 16.78 7.49
CA THR A 35 -11.87 15.37 7.60
C THR A 35 -11.46 14.62 6.36
N PHE A 36 -10.71 13.52 6.52
CA PHE A 36 -10.45 12.53 5.48
C PHE A 36 -11.25 11.26 5.76
N GLY A 37 -11.74 10.62 4.71
CA GLY A 37 -12.40 9.33 4.78
C GLY A 37 -11.39 8.19 4.82
N VAL A 38 -11.70 7.14 5.59
CA VAL A 38 -10.97 5.86 5.55
C VAL A 38 -11.97 4.75 5.28
N LEU A 39 -11.79 4.04 4.18
CA LEU A 39 -12.62 2.90 3.79
C LEU A 39 -11.85 1.60 3.97
N ALA A 40 -12.28 0.77 4.91
CA ALA A 40 -11.61 -0.48 5.24
C ALA A 40 -12.62 -1.60 5.51
N PRO A 41 -12.31 -2.88 5.24
CA PRO A 41 -13.15 -3.98 5.70
C PRO A 41 -12.97 -4.15 7.21
N LEU A 42 -13.99 -3.80 7.99
CA LEU A 42 -13.97 -3.88 9.45
C LEU A 42 -14.80 -5.06 9.97
N SER A 43 -15.33 -5.88 9.06
CA SER A 43 -16.10 -7.07 9.33
C SER A 43 -15.68 -8.23 8.44
N GLY A 44 -15.96 -9.48 8.86
CA GLY A 44 -15.60 -10.70 8.14
C GLY A 44 -14.10 -11.04 8.19
N ASP A 45 -13.66 -11.91 7.30
CA ASP A 45 -12.34 -12.53 7.32
C ASP A 45 -11.17 -11.52 7.11
N MET A 46 -11.48 -10.36 6.54
CA MET A 46 -10.47 -9.32 6.30
C MET A 46 -10.44 -8.23 7.37
N ALA A 47 -11.19 -8.38 8.47
CA ALA A 47 -11.32 -7.35 9.51
C ALA A 47 -9.97 -6.97 10.15
N GLU A 48 -9.09 -7.95 10.39
CA GLU A 48 -7.76 -7.70 10.94
C GLU A 48 -6.89 -6.83 10.01
N ARG A 49 -6.89 -7.13 8.72
CA ARG A 49 -6.20 -6.32 7.71
C ARG A 49 -6.84 -4.94 7.52
N GLY A 50 -8.18 -4.88 7.64
CA GLY A 50 -8.91 -3.61 7.64
C GLY A 50 -8.54 -2.74 8.83
N GLN A 51 -8.41 -3.32 10.01
CA GLN A 51 -7.95 -2.60 11.19
C GLN A 51 -6.49 -2.12 11.04
N ASP A 52 -5.63 -2.94 10.44
CA ASP A 52 -4.25 -2.56 10.11
C ASP A 52 -4.21 -1.29 9.23
N LEU A 53 -5.04 -1.24 8.19
CA LEU A 53 -5.20 -0.08 7.32
C LEU A 53 -5.66 1.16 8.11
N VAL A 54 -6.68 1.03 8.97
CA VAL A 54 -7.19 2.14 9.80
C VAL A 54 -6.11 2.66 10.74
N ASP A 55 -5.37 1.77 11.40
CA ASP A 55 -4.30 2.15 12.35
C ASP A 55 -3.16 2.90 11.63
N GLY A 56 -2.81 2.49 10.40
CA GLY A 56 -1.84 3.21 9.57
C GLY A 56 -2.28 4.63 9.25
N ALA A 57 -3.54 4.80 8.84
CA ALA A 57 -4.12 6.12 8.61
C ALA A 57 -4.19 6.96 9.90
N GLN A 58 -4.51 6.35 11.06
CA GLN A 58 -4.54 7.03 12.34
C GLN A 58 -3.15 7.53 12.77
N LEU A 59 -2.09 6.73 12.54
CA LEU A 59 -0.72 7.16 12.81
C LEU A 59 -0.35 8.36 11.94
N ALA A 60 -0.65 8.31 10.63
CA ALA A 60 -0.41 9.44 9.74
C ALA A 60 -1.15 10.71 10.17
N ALA A 61 -2.44 10.58 10.55
CA ALA A 61 -3.23 11.71 11.02
C ALA A 61 -2.65 12.34 12.32
N ALA A 62 -2.19 11.52 13.25
CA ALA A 62 -1.56 11.99 14.48
C ALA A 62 -0.27 12.77 14.16
N GLU A 63 0.63 12.19 13.35
CA GLU A 63 1.89 12.84 12.98
C GLU A 63 1.68 14.12 12.16
N LEU A 64 0.66 14.17 11.28
CA LEU A 64 0.27 15.40 10.60
C LEU A 64 -0.20 16.48 11.59
N ASN A 65 -0.96 16.10 12.62
CA ASN A 65 -1.43 17.03 13.66
C ASN A 65 -0.28 17.55 14.52
N ASP A 66 0.66 16.70 14.89
CA ASP A 66 1.87 17.07 15.64
C ASP A 66 2.75 18.07 14.86
N GLN A 67 2.71 17.99 13.52
CA GLN A 67 3.40 18.89 12.59
C GLN A 67 2.62 20.20 12.28
N GLY A 68 1.53 20.49 12.99
CA GLY A 68 0.71 21.68 12.76
C GLY A 68 -0.47 21.48 11.82
N GLY A 69 -0.86 20.25 11.55
CA GLY A 69 -2.02 19.88 10.77
C GLY A 69 -1.87 20.06 9.25
N VAL A 70 -2.97 20.21 8.58
CA VAL A 70 -3.04 20.49 7.13
C VAL A 70 -3.69 21.86 6.95
N LEU A 71 -3.01 22.79 6.30
CA LEU A 71 -3.43 24.20 6.18
C LEU A 71 -3.73 24.85 7.56
N GLY A 72 -2.99 24.51 8.61
CA GLY A 72 -3.21 24.97 9.98
C GLY A 72 -4.52 24.45 10.62
N ARG A 73 -5.10 23.38 10.08
CA ARG A 73 -6.31 22.74 10.56
C ARG A 73 -6.04 21.32 11.03
N GLN A 74 -6.76 20.91 12.07
CA GLN A 74 -6.63 19.56 12.60
C GLN A 74 -7.13 18.50 11.60
N VAL A 75 -6.34 17.44 11.39
CA VAL A 75 -6.75 16.27 10.61
C VAL A 75 -7.65 15.38 11.46
N LYS A 76 -8.83 15.08 10.95
CA LYS A 76 -9.79 14.11 11.48
C LYS A 76 -10.03 12.98 10.49
N LEU A 77 -10.35 11.80 11.00
CA LEU A 77 -10.70 10.65 10.17
C LEU A 77 -12.17 10.28 10.38
N ALA A 78 -12.87 10.10 9.26
CA ALA A 78 -14.16 9.43 9.20
C ALA A 78 -13.93 8.01 8.69
N VAL A 79 -14.11 7.01 9.54
CA VAL A 79 -13.89 5.61 9.21
C VAL A 79 -15.22 4.96 8.88
N GLU A 80 -15.28 4.20 7.76
CA GLU A 80 -16.46 3.43 7.35
C GLU A 80 -16.06 2.00 6.99
N ASP A 81 -16.92 1.06 7.37
CA ASP A 81 -16.80 -0.34 6.93
C ASP A 81 -17.16 -0.44 5.44
N GLY A 82 -16.18 -0.81 4.63
CA GLY A 82 -16.32 -1.10 3.21
C GLY A 82 -16.51 -2.57 2.91
N GLY A 83 -16.33 -3.46 3.89
CA GLY A 83 -16.37 -4.91 3.69
C GLY A 83 -15.52 -5.39 2.51
N CYS A 84 -15.85 -6.58 2.00
CA CYS A 84 -15.25 -7.13 0.77
C CYS A 84 -16.27 -7.40 -0.36
N ALA A 85 -17.57 -7.21 -0.08
CA ALA A 85 -18.61 -7.29 -1.10
C ALA A 85 -18.82 -5.93 -1.80
N PRO A 86 -19.16 -5.90 -3.09
CA PRO A 86 -19.40 -4.66 -3.82
C PRO A 86 -20.40 -3.74 -3.13
N ALA A 87 -21.52 -4.28 -2.64
CA ALA A 87 -22.57 -3.50 -1.99
C ALA A 87 -22.10 -2.81 -0.70
N THR A 88 -21.25 -3.46 0.10
CA THR A 88 -20.70 -2.86 1.34
C THR A 88 -19.68 -1.77 0.99
N GLY A 89 -18.86 -1.97 -0.03
CA GLY A 89 -17.93 -0.97 -0.54
C GLY A 89 -18.63 0.29 -1.00
N GLU A 90 -19.66 0.14 -1.84
CA GLU A 90 -20.51 1.23 -2.32
C GLU A 90 -21.18 2.01 -1.17
N GLN A 91 -21.80 1.30 -0.22
CA GLN A 91 -22.47 1.91 0.92
C GLN A 91 -21.51 2.68 1.82
N GLY A 92 -20.35 2.09 2.14
CA GLY A 92 -19.31 2.75 2.94
C GLY A 92 -18.80 4.03 2.27
N ALA A 93 -18.52 3.97 0.98
CA ALA A 93 -18.07 5.09 0.18
C ALA A 93 -19.13 6.21 0.10
N THR A 94 -20.39 5.85 -0.12
CA THR A 94 -21.53 6.81 -0.12
C THR A 94 -21.65 7.53 1.23
N ARG A 95 -21.51 6.80 2.35
CA ARG A 95 -21.52 7.43 3.69
C ARG A 95 -20.35 8.39 3.90
N LEU A 96 -19.15 8.07 3.35
CA LEU A 96 -17.99 8.99 3.40
C LEU A 96 -18.23 10.24 2.56
N ALA A 97 -18.72 10.09 1.33
CA ALA A 97 -19.04 11.23 0.47
C ALA A 97 -20.06 12.19 1.13
N ALA A 98 -21.09 11.65 1.77
CA ALA A 98 -22.09 12.43 2.51
C ALA A 98 -21.49 13.23 3.70
N LYS A 99 -20.31 12.88 4.20
CA LYS A 99 -19.61 13.61 5.28
C LYS A 99 -18.72 14.76 4.78
N SER A 100 -18.76 15.07 3.50
CA SER A 100 -17.96 16.15 2.88
C SER A 100 -16.46 16.02 3.20
N VAL A 101 -15.92 14.81 3.09
CA VAL A 101 -14.49 14.56 3.32
C VAL A 101 -13.63 15.19 2.22
N ALA A 102 -12.43 15.65 2.55
CA ALA A 102 -11.49 16.24 1.60
C ALA A 102 -10.90 15.21 0.63
N GLY A 103 -11.04 13.93 0.94
CA GLY A 103 -10.65 12.79 0.14
C GLY A 103 -10.79 11.50 0.93
N VAL A 104 -10.81 10.38 0.22
CA VAL A 104 -10.89 9.03 0.79
C VAL A 104 -9.57 8.30 0.59
N VAL A 105 -9.14 7.53 1.58
CA VAL A 105 -8.02 6.61 1.49
C VAL A 105 -8.47 5.21 1.91
N GLY A 106 -7.75 4.17 1.50
CA GLY A 106 -8.08 2.81 1.87
C GLY A 106 -8.49 1.96 0.67
N GLY A 107 -9.44 1.03 0.88
CA GLY A 107 -9.81 0.03 -0.12
C GLY A 107 -8.81 -1.13 -0.17
N LEU A 108 -9.27 -2.30 0.28
CA LEU A 108 -8.46 -3.52 0.37
C LEU A 108 -8.95 -4.59 -0.61
N CYS A 109 -10.22 -4.91 -0.57
CA CYS A 109 -10.83 -5.94 -1.41
C CYS A 109 -11.19 -5.35 -2.78
N GLU A 110 -10.64 -5.88 -3.87
CA GLU A 110 -10.76 -5.30 -5.21
C GLU A 110 -12.22 -5.03 -5.62
N ASN A 111 -13.12 -6.01 -5.47
CA ASN A 111 -14.52 -5.84 -5.87
C ASN A 111 -15.23 -4.72 -5.10
N ALA A 112 -14.99 -4.63 -3.79
CA ALA A 112 -15.53 -3.57 -2.94
C ALA A 112 -14.89 -2.22 -3.27
N ALA A 113 -13.57 -2.18 -3.51
CA ALA A 113 -12.85 -0.96 -3.87
C ALA A 113 -13.32 -0.38 -5.21
N VAL A 114 -13.60 -1.21 -6.22
CA VAL A 114 -14.15 -0.78 -7.52
C VAL A 114 -15.55 -0.19 -7.35
N ALA A 115 -16.43 -0.84 -6.57
CA ALA A 115 -17.76 -0.32 -6.29
C ALA A 115 -17.71 1.01 -5.51
N ALA A 116 -16.82 1.08 -4.50
CA ALA A 116 -16.57 2.30 -3.75
C ALA A 116 -16.03 3.44 -4.63
N ALA A 117 -15.09 3.12 -5.54
CA ALA A 117 -14.53 4.08 -6.47
C ALA A 117 -15.59 4.72 -7.35
N ASN A 118 -16.52 3.94 -7.89
CA ASN A 118 -17.66 4.46 -8.66
C ASN A 118 -18.55 5.40 -7.81
N ALA A 119 -18.83 5.02 -6.55
CA ALA A 119 -19.67 5.82 -5.67
C ALA A 119 -19.03 7.19 -5.32
N VAL A 120 -17.76 7.23 -4.95
CA VAL A 120 -17.07 8.50 -4.63
C VAL A 120 -16.80 9.35 -5.87
N ALA A 121 -16.53 8.72 -7.02
CA ALA A 121 -16.29 9.43 -8.27
C ALA A 121 -17.53 10.17 -8.78
N ALA A 122 -18.75 9.66 -8.51
CA ALA A 122 -19.98 10.33 -8.84
C ALA A 122 -20.10 11.72 -8.16
N GLU A 123 -19.50 11.87 -6.98
CA GLU A 123 -19.44 13.12 -6.22
C GLU A 123 -18.12 13.90 -6.47
N GLY A 124 -17.25 13.41 -7.37
CA GLY A 124 -15.93 13.99 -7.65
C GLY A 124 -14.96 13.90 -6.47
N THR A 125 -15.24 13.08 -5.45
CA THR A 125 -14.39 12.92 -4.26
C THR A 125 -13.12 12.17 -4.63
N PRO A 126 -11.91 12.70 -4.32
CA PRO A 126 -10.67 12.00 -4.59
C PRO A 126 -10.53 10.73 -3.73
N PHE A 127 -10.08 9.65 -4.35
CA PHE A 127 -9.86 8.36 -3.69
C PHE A 127 -8.48 7.80 -4.02
N LEU A 128 -7.59 7.79 -3.03
CA LEU A 128 -6.33 7.05 -3.07
C LEU A 128 -6.59 5.61 -2.57
N VAL A 129 -6.64 4.67 -3.49
CA VAL A 129 -6.88 3.26 -3.16
C VAL A 129 -5.56 2.62 -2.74
N SER A 130 -5.39 2.40 -1.42
CA SER A 130 -4.08 2.06 -0.85
C SER A 130 -3.64 0.62 -1.08
N SER A 131 -4.55 -0.36 -1.03
CA SER A 131 -4.17 -1.77 -0.90
C SER A 131 -4.84 -2.72 -1.90
N ALA A 132 -5.91 -2.28 -2.60
CA ALA A 132 -6.54 -3.09 -3.64
C ALA A 132 -5.73 -3.02 -4.94
N ARG A 133 -5.66 -4.14 -5.69
CA ARG A 133 -5.01 -4.18 -7.01
C ARG A 133 -5.54 -3.11 -7.95
N ALA A 134 -4.63 -2.56 -8.74
CA ALA A 134 -4.90 -1.42 -9.60
C ALA A 134 -5.69 -1.76 -10.87
N ASP A 135 -5.61 -2.98 -11.38
CA ASP A 135 -6.05 -3.32 -12.75
C ASP A 135 -7.47 -2.85 -13.06
N ARG A 136 -8.47 -3.29 -12.27
CA ARG A 136 -9.88 -2.94 -12.50
C ARG A 136 -10.21 -1.48 -12.16
N LEU A 137 -9.45 -0.88 -11.26
CA LEU A 137 -9.58 0.55 -10.93
C LEU A 137 -9.10 1.43 -12.09
N ILE A 138 -8.00 1.03 -12.76
CA ILE A 138 -7.49 1.69 -13.96
C ILE A 138 -8.45 1.46 -15.14
N GLU A 139 -8.93 0.24 -15.34
CA GLU A 139 -9.91 -0.11 -16.38
C GLU A 139 -11.20 0.71 -16.26
N ALA A 140 -11.62 1.08 -15.03
CA ALA A 140 -12.78 1.93 -14.80
C ALA A 140 -12.60 3.37 -15.29
N GLY A 141 -11.37 3.86 -15.46
CA GLY A 141 -11.06 5.18 -16.02
C GLY A 141 -11.63 6.37 -15.25
N LEU A 142 -11.75 6.25 -13.92
CA LEU A 142 -12.36 7.25 -13.07
C LEU A 142 -11.36 8.38 -12.73
N PRO A 143 -11.65 9.64 -13.08
CA PRO A 143 -10.67 10.74 -12.98
C PRO A 143 -10.29 11.13 -11.54
N SER A 144 -11.08 10.75 -10.55
CA SER A 144 -10.81 11.04 -9.13
C SER A 144 -10.21 9.85 -8.37
N VAL A 145 -9.88 8.74 -9.05
CA VAL A 145 -9.42 7.49 -8.42
C VAL A 145 -7.96 7.22 -8.77
N PHE A 146 -7.14 6.99 -7.75
CA PHE A 146 -5.70 6.80 -7.87
C PHE A 146 -5.27 5.56 -7.08
N PRO A 147 -5.04 4.41 -7.72
CA PRO A 147 -4.54 3.22 -7.04
C PRO A 147 -3.06 3.38 -6.67
N MET A 148 -2.71 2.95 -5.45
CA MET A 148 -1.34 2.94 -4.94
C MET A 148 -0.74 1.53 -4.88
N GLU A 149 -1.49 0.52 -5.30
CA GLU A 149 -1.00 -0.85 -5.51
C GLU A 149 -0.64 -1.03 -6.99
N GLY A 150 0.27 -1.97 -7.26
CA GLY A 150 0.66 -2.31 -8.62
C GLY A 150 -0.38 -3.13 -9.37
N THR A 151 -0.18 -3.23 -10.68
CA THR A 151 -0.97 -4.09 -11.56
C THR A 151 -0.43 -5.51 -11.61
N VAL A 152 -1.27 -6.46 -12.06
CA VAL A 152 -0.82 -7.84 -12.36
C VAL A 152 0.28 -7.86 -13.42
N TYR A 153 0.27 -6.90 -14.35
CA TYR A 153 1.33 -6.77 -15.35
C TYR A 153 2.67 -6.37 -14.73
N GLN A 154 2.68 -5.45 -13.76
CA GLN A 154 3.89 -5.07 -13.03
C GLN A 154 4.44 -6.24 -12.19
N GLU A 155 3.56 -7.03 -11.56
CA GLU A 155 3.97 -8.26 -10.88
C GLU A 155 4.61 -9.27 -11.85
N ALA A 156 4.01 -9.46 -13.03
CA ALA A 156 4.57 -10.32 -14.07
C ALA A 156 5.95 -9.86 -14.53
N LEU A 157 6.15 -8.55 -14.71
CA LEU A 157 7.46 -7.98 -15.06
C LEU A 157 8.49 -8.22 -13.96
N ALA A 158 8.13 -8.01 -12.69
CA ALA A 158 9.04 -8.27 -11.57
C ALA A 158 9.49 -9.73 -11.54
N ALA A 159 8.55 -10.68 -11.72
CA ALA A 159 8.85 -12.11 -11.80
C ALA A 159 9.81 -12.44 -12.96
N VAL A 160 9.52 -11.95 -14.16
CA VAL A 160 10.33 -12.25 -15.35
C VAL A 160 11.71 -11.60 -15.28
N HIS A 161 11.83 -10.38 -14.79
CA HIS A 161 13.13 -9.76 -14.52
C HIS A 161 13.97 -10.59 -13.55
N TRP A 162 13.34 -11.15 -12.50
CA TRP A 162 14.04 -12.02 -11.57
C TRP A 162 14.47 -13.34 -12.20
N MET A 163 13.63 -13.95 -13.05
CA MET A 163 14.01 -15.13 -13.83
C MET A 163 15.25 -14.85 -14.69
N GLY A 164 15.27 -13.71 -15.41
CA GLY A 164 16.43 -13.26 -16.17
C GLY A 164 17.67 -13.05 -15.30
N TYR A 165 17.54 -12.41 -14.14
CA TYR A 165 18.63 -12.22 -13.20
C TYR A 165 19.21 -13.56 -12.69
N ARG A 166 18.37 -14.59 -12.56
CA ARG A 166 18.76 -15.96 -12.20
C ARG A 166 19.20 -16.81 -13.39
N SER A 167 19.28 -16.23 -14.59
CA SER A 167 19.68 -16.90 -15.82
C SER A 167 18.82 -18.14 -16.15
N ALA A 168 17.53 -18.07 -15.86
CA ALA A 168 16.57 -19.12 -16.20
C ALA A 168 16.58 -19.40 -17.70
N GLN A 169 16.45 -20.68 -18.10
CA GLN A 169 16.39 -21.10 -19.48
C GLN A 169 15.11 -21.88 -19.79
N ARG A 170 14.64 -22.69 -18.86
CA ARG A 170 13.45 -23.53 -18.98
C ARG A 170 12.52 -23.26 -17.80
N VAL A 171 11.50 -22.47 -18.07
CA VAL A 171 10.54 -22.03 -17.07
C VAL A 171 9.26 -22.87 -17.14
N VAL A 172 8.76 -23.31 -16.01
CA VAL A 172 7.42 -23.89 -15.87
C VAL A 172 6.57 -22.94 -15.03
N VAL A 173 5.49 -22.44 -15.63
CA VAL A 173 4.51 -21.59 -14.95
C VAL A 173 3.30 -22.43 -14.57
N LEU A 174 2.98 -22.45 -13.28
CA LEU A 174 1.91 -23.26 -12.71
C LEU A 174 0.84 -22.37 -12.09
N ALA A 175 -0.42 -22.62 -12.39
CA ALA A 175 -1.57 -21.89 -11.90
C ALA A 175 -2.53 -22.79 -11.11
N ASP A 176 -3.29 -22.24 -10.16
CA ASP A 176 -4.30 -22.98 -9.39
C ASP A 176 -5.71 -22.94 -9.99
N GLY A 177 -5.87 -22.41 -11.20
CA GLY A 177 -7.16 -22.33 -11.88
C GLY A 177 -8.03 -21.13 -11.48
N SER A 178 -7.70 -20.37 -10.42
CA SER A 178 -8.41 -19.13 -10.10
C SER A 178 -8.23 -18.06 -11.18
N PRO A 179 -9.18 -17.13 -11.38
CA PRO A 179 -9.06 -16.08 -12.40
C PRO A 179 -7.79 -15.22 -12.24
N ALA A 180 -7.42 -14.87 -11.02
CA ALA A 180 -6.22 -14.08 -10.73
C ALA A 180 -4.94 -14.83 -11.12
N SER A 181 -4.84 -16.10 -10.71
CA SER A 181 -3.71 -16.98 -11.03
C SER A 181 -3.60 -17.22 -12.53
N GLN A 182 -4.73 -17.44 -13.23
CA GLN A 182 -4.77 -17.61 -14.68
C GLN A 182 -4.28 -16.36 -15.43
N ARG A 183 -4.72 -15.17 -15.00
CA ARG A 183 -4.30 -13.90 -15.61
C ARG A 183 -2.80 -13.69 -15.45
N LEU A 184 -2.27 -13.82 -14.23
CA LEU A 184 -0.84 -13.65 -13.95
C LEU A 184 0.00 -14.68 -14.70
N SER A 185 -0.37 -15.97 -14.66
CA SER A 185 0.37 -17.02 -15.36
C SER A 185 0.39 -16.82 -16.88
N GLY A 186 -0.68 -16.27 -17.45
CA GLY A 186 -0.74 -15.88 -18.86
C GLY A 186 0.29 -14.81 -19.20
N LEU A 187 0.24 -13.68 -18.47
CA LEU A 187 1.15 -12.55 -18.67
C LEU A 187 2.63 -12.95 -18.51
N VAL A 188 2.95 -13.75 -17.48
CA VAL A 188 4.32 -14.26 -17.29
C VAL A 188 4.73 -15.15 -18.44
N THR A 189 3.86 -16.09 -18.89
CA THR A 189 4.16 -16.99 -19.99
C THR A 189 4.45 -16.23 -21.28
N ASP A 190 3.62 -15.23 -21.61
CA ASP A 190 3.78 -14.44 -22.82
C ASP A 190 5.07 -13.61 -22.77
N ARG A 191 5.39 -13.03 -21.61
CA ARG A 191 6.60 -12.26 -21.43
C ARG A 191 7.86 -13.13 -21.50
N VAL A 192 7.88 -14.28 -20.83
CA VAL A 192 9.00 -15.24 -20.88
C VAL A 192 9.27 -15.71 -22.32
N LYS A 193 8.20 -15.96 -23.11
CA LYS A 193 8.33 -16.27 -24.55
C LYS A 193 8.93 -15.11 -25.34
N ALA A 194 8.47 -13.89 -25.08
CA ALA A 194 8.96 -12.69 -25.75
C ALA A 194 10.46 -12.44 -25.48
N ASP A 195 10.93 -12.83 -24.29
CA ASP A 195 12.35 -12.76 -23.93
C ASP A 195 13.18 -13.95 -24.46
N GLY A 196 12.58 -14.84 -25.27
CA GLY A 196 13.27 -15.95 -25.96
C GLY A 196 13.55 -17.19 -25.10
N LEU A 197 12.97 -17.29 -23.91
CA LEU A 197 13.15 -18.43 -23.02
C LEU A 197 12.17 -19.56 -23.34
N THR A 198 12.56 -20.82 -23.04
CA THR A 198 11.63 -21.95 -23.14
C THR A 198 10.65 -21.91 -21.97
N VAL A 199 9.35 -21.93 -22.26
CA VAL A 199 8.32 -21.92 -21.22
C VAL A 199 7.22 -22.93 -21.52
N SER A 200 6.76 -23.62 -20.47
CA SER A 200 5.50 -24.35 -20.46
C SER A 200 4.60 -23.83 -19.36
N ARG A 201 3.29 -23.90 -19.60
CA ARG A 201 2.27 -23.49 -18.65
C ARG A 201 1.30 -24.63 -18.40
N GLN A 202 0.98 -24.86 -17.12
CA GLN A 202 -0.06 -25.81 -16.71
C GLN A 202 -0.96 -25.17 -15.67
N SER A 203 -2.27 -25.41 -15.78
CA SER A 203 -3.24 -25.03 -14.76
C SER A 203 -3.68 -26.28 -14.01
N ALA A 204 -3.74 -26.17 -12.69
CA ALA A 204 -4.37 -27.15 -11.80
C ALA A 204 -5.82 -26.76 -11.51
N GLU A 205 -6.59 -27.65 -10.91
CA GLU A 205 -7.90 -27.31 -10.34
C GLU A 205 -7.73 -26.40 -9.13
N ALA A 206 -8.62 -25.40 -9.01
CA ALA A 206 -8.65 -24.52 -7.84
C ALA A 206 -8.91 -25.36 -6.58
N ASN A 207 -8.19 -25.03 -5.49
CA ASN A 207 -8.30 -25.64 -4.16
C ASN A 207 -7.88 -27.12 -4.02
N ARG A 208 -7.64 -27.84 -5.13
CA ARG A 208 -7.16 -29.24 -5.10
C ARG A 208 -6.19 -29.55 -6.23
N PRO A 209 -5.00 -28.93 -6.26
CA PRO A 209 -4.03 -29.23 -7.31
C PRO A 209 -3.56 -30.69 -7.23
N ASP A 210 -3.53 -31.37 -8.36
CA ASP A 210 -2.82 -32.65 -8.50
C ASP A 210 -1.32 -32.41 -8.43
N LEU A 211 -0.76 -32.46 -7.23
CA LEU A 211 0.66 -32.20 -7.00
C LEU A 211 1.55 -33.18 -7.76
N ALA A 212 1.16 -34.46 -7.89
CA ALA A 212 1.95 -35.45 -8.60
C ALA A 212 2.04 -35.14 -10.10
N GLY A 213 0.91 -34.73 -10.71
CA GLY A 213 0.89 -34.27 -12.11
C GLY A 213 1.71 -33.01 -12.33
N LEU A 214 1.66 -32.04 -11.42
CA LEU A 214 2.48 -30.83 -11.48
C LEU A 214 3.97 -31.12 -11.36
N VAL A 215 4.38 -32.00 -10.43
CA VAL A 215 5.76 -32.45 -10.25
C VAL A 215 6.25 -33.18 -11.51
N SER A 216 5.42 -34.06 -12.11
CA SER A 216 5.73 -34.75 -13.36
C SER A 216 5.97 -33.76 -14.50
N THR A 217 5.14 -32.73 -14.63
CA THR A 217 5.31 -31.66 -15.64
C THR A 217 6.64 -30.94 -15.48
N VAL A 218 7.02 -30.54 -14.27
CA VAL A 218 8.28 -29.84 -13.97
C VAL A 218 9.48 -30.75 -14.32
N THR A 219 9.41 -32.03 -13.95
CA THR A 219 10.47 -33.01 -14.22
C THR A 219 10.62 -33.29 -15.72
N ALA A 220 9.51 -33.51 -16.43
CA ALA A 220 9.52 -33.77 -17.88
C ALA A 220 10.06 -32.58 -18.68
N ALA A 221 9.75 -31.35 -18.26
CA ALA A 221 10.27 -30.11 -18.85
C ALA A 221 11.76 -29.89 -18.52
N LYS A 222 12.35 -30.63 -17.61
CA LYS A 222 13.70 -30.39 -17.05
C LYS A 222 13.85 -28.91 -16.64
N ALA A 223 12.83 -28.38 -15.96
CA ALA A 223 12.76 -26.97 -15.60
C ALA A 223 13.92 -26.57 -14.68
N ASP A 224 14.50 -25.41 -14.92
CA ASP A 224 15.45 -24.77 -14.01
C ASP A 224 14.78 -23.69 -13.16
N PHE A 225 13.56 -23.26 -13.55
CA PHE A 225 12.77 -22.30 -12.81
C PHE A 225 11.29 -22.69 -12.82
N VAL A 226 10.66 -22.70 -11.64
CA VAL A 226 9.21 -22.91 -11.47
C VAL A 226 8.60 -21.63 -10.89
N TYR A 227 7.53 -21.15 -11.49
CA TYR A 227 6.73 -20.04 -11.00
C TYR A 227 5.31 -20.48 -10.70
N TRP A 228 4.90 -20.39 -9.43
CA TRP A 228 3.56 -20.69 -8.96
C TRP A 228 2.76 -19.39 -8.79
N THR A 229 1.61 -19.29 -9.45
CA THR A 229 0.76 -18.09 -9.42
C THR A 229 -0.49 -18.22 -8.53
N GLY A 230 -0.64 -19.35 -7.84
CA GLY A 230 -1.81 -19.67 -7.04
C GLY A 230 -1.66 -19.36 -5.55
N ALA A 231 -2.64 -19.86 -4.79
CA ALA A 231 -2.77 -19.63 -3.36
C ALA A 231 -1.60 -20.21 -2.54
N ALA A 232 -1.45 -19.70 -1.33
CA ALA A 232 -0.31 -19.93 -0.44
C ALA A 232 -0.15 -21.39 0.00
N GLU A 233 -1.18 -21.99 0.58
CA GLU A 233 -1.09 -23.37 1.10
C GLU A 233 -0.79 -24.39 0.00
N PRO A 234 -1.48 -24.39 -1.16
CA PRO A 234 -1.12 -25.26 -2.27
C PRO A 234 0.29 -25.00 -2.82
N GLY A 235 0.73 -23.74 -2.85
CA GLY A 235 2.10 -23.38 -3.27
C GLY A 235 3.17 -23.93 -2.34
N GLY A 236 2.93 -23.86 -1.02
CA GLY A 236 3.81 -24.46 -0.02
C GLY A 236 3.90 -25.98 -0.15
N ARG A 237 2.78 -26.67 -0.33
CA ARG A 237 2.75 -28.13 -0.58
C ARG A 237 3.45 -28.49 -1.89
N LEU A 238 3.29 -27.67 -2.94
CA LEU A 238 3.93 -27.89 -4.23
C LEU A 238 5.46 -27.83 -4.12
N VAL A 239 6.04 -26.81 -3.49
CA VAL A 239 7.48 -26.71 -3.32
C VAL A 239 8.00 -27.88 -2.48
N SER A 240 7.28 -28.31 -1.45
CA SER A 240 7.62 -29.49 -0.65
C SER A 240 7.67 -30.75 -1.53
N ALA A 241 6.63 -31.00 -2.33
CA ALA A 241 6.57 -32.14 -3.23
C ALA A 241 7.70 -32.13 -4.29
N LEU A 242 8.01 -30.96 -4.86
CA LEU A 242 9.11 -30.76 -5.79
C LEU A 242 10.46 -31.11 -5.16
N ARG A 243 10.75 -30.63 -3.95
CA ARG A 243 12.00 -30.93 -3.23
C ARG A 243 12.11 -32.42 -2.88
N GLN A 244 11.01 -33.06 -2.46
CA GLN A 244 10.96 -34.51 -2.22
C GLN A 244 11.23 -35.34 -3.49
N ALA A 245 10.79 -34.84 -4.66
CA ALA A 245 11.06 -35.45 -5.96
C ALA A 245 12.47 -35.13 -6.52
N GLY A 246 13.33 -34.46 -5.75
CA GLY A 246 14.71 -34.12 -6.12
C GLY A 246 14.85 -32.89 -7.02
N TYR A 247 13.84 -32.05 -7.15
CA TYR A 247 13.96 -30.78 -7.88
C TYR A 247 14.87 -29.81 -7.14
N THR A 248 15.95 -29.38 -7.79
CA THR A 248 16.95 -28.46 -7.24
C THR A 248 16.94 -27.08 -7.89
N GLY A 249 16.10 -26.87 -8.90
CA GLY A 249 15.94 -25.57 -9.56
C GLY A 249 15.27 -24.51 -8.68
N TYR A 250 15.15 -23.32 -9.21
CA TYR A 250 14.52 -22.21 -8.51
C TYR A 250 13.00 -22.39 -8.42
N PHE A 251 12.45 -22.11 -7.26
CA PHE A 251 11.01 -22.01 -7.04
C PHE A 251 10.66 -20.59 -6.63
N MET A 252 9.66 -20.03 -7.27
CA MET A 252 9.12 -18.72 -6.96
C MET A 252 7.60 -18.80 -6.93
N ALA A 253 6.98 -18.10 -5.98
CA ALA A 253 5.53 -17.96 -5.91
C ALA A 253 5.11 -16.50 -6.13
N SER A 254 3.85 -16.28 -6.46
CA SER A 254 3.26 -14.96 -6.63
C SER A 254 2.88 -14.33 -5.29
N SER A 255 2.43 -13.06 -5.33
CA SER A 255 1.92 -12.32 -4.18
C SER A 255 0.70 -12.98 -3.53
N GLU A 256 -0.04 -13.83 -4.23
CA GLU A 256 -1.12 -14.65 -3.65
C GLU A 256 -0.62 -15.66 -2.62
N SER A 257 0.68 -15.97 -2.65
CA SER A 257 1.35 -16.85 -1.68
C SER A 257 2.06 -16.10 -0.56
N ASP A 258 1.94 -14.77 -0.46
CA ASP A 258 2.56 -13.97 0.59
C ASP A 258 1.78 -14.08 1.91
N SER A 259 1.90 -15.22 2.53
CA SER A 259 1.23 -15.48 3.81
C SER A 259 1.96 -16.56 4.63
N PRO A 260 1.72 -16.63 5.96
CA PRO A 260 2.28 -17.66 6.82
C PRO A 260 1.92 -19.10 6.40
N GLU A 261 0.77 -19.30 5.76
CA GLU A 261 0.29 -20.60 5.30
C GLU A 261 1.22 -21.23 4.26
N PHE A 262 1.85 -20.40 3.41
CA PHE A 262 2.88 -20.88 2.49
C PHE A 262 4.06 -21.51 3.25
N LEU A 263 4.59 -20.80 4.25
CA LEU A 263 5.73 -21.26 5.05
C LEU A 263 5.36 -22.49 5.88
N GLN A 264 4.17 -22.52 6.46
CA GLN A 264 3.68 -23.67 7.24
C GLN A 264 3.54 -24.93 6.38
N ALA A 265 2.95 -24.79 5.17
CA ALA A 265 2.74 -25.90 4.27
C ALA A 265 4.02 -26.42 3.62
N ALA A 266 4.99 -25.54 3.36
CA ALA A 266 6.27 -25.89 2.77
C ALA A 266 7.27 -26.45 3.78
N GLY A 267 7.21 -26.01 5.04
CA GLY A 267 8.22 -26.36 6.06
C GLY A 267 9.63 -26.02 5.61
N ALA A 268 10.58 -26.91 5.85
CA ALA A 268 11.98 -26.73 5.47
C ALA A 268 12.19 -26.62 3.93
N ALA A 269 11.26 -27.10 3.12
CA ALA A 269 11.33 -27.02 1.65
C ALA A 269 11.14 -25.59 1.11
N ALA A 270 10.66 -24.66 1.96
CA ALA A 270 10.55 -23.25 1.62
C ALA A 270 11.91 -22.55 1.54
N GLU A 271 12.96 -23.09 2.18
CA GLU A 271 14.27 -22.43 2.17
C GLU A 271 14.73 -22.17 0.74
N ASP A 272 15.25 -20.98 0.49
CA ASP A 272 15.62 -20.48 -0.83
C ASP A 272 14.47 -20.28 -1.84
N ALA A 273 13.21 -20.49 -1.47
CA ALA A 273 12.09 -20.12 -2.33
C ALA A 273 11.96 -18.61 -2.42
N PHE A 274 11.56 -18.12 -3.59
CA PHE A 274 11.30 -16.71 -3.84
C PHE A 274 9.80 -16.40 -3.86
N LEU A 275 9.50 -15.11 -3.73
CA LEU A 275 8.13 -14.60 -3.80
C LEU A 275 8.12 -13.25 -4.50
N THR A 276 7.23 -13.03 -5.47
CA THR A 276 6.84 -11.67 -5.85
C THR A 276 5.85 -11.14 -4.82
N THR A 277 6.08 -9.97 -4.27
CA THR A 277 5.15 -9.36 -3.31
C THR A 277 5.20 -7.85 -3.37
N ALA A 278 4.12 -7.18 -3.02
CA ALA A 278 4.18 -5.75 -2.74
C ALA A 278 5.00 -5.51 -1.47
N ALA A 279 5.81 -4.46 -1.50
CA ALA A 279 6.70 -4.15 -0.39
C ALA A 279 5.91 -3.82 0.89
N GLY A 280 6.28 -4.45 1.98
CA GLY A 280 5.72 -4.20 3.31
C GLY A 280 6.81 -3.91 4.33
N PRO A 281 6.47 -3.45 5.54
CA PRO A 281 7.44 -2.96 6.52
C PRO A 281 8.49 -4.00 6.93
N ARG A 282 8.12 -5.28 6.96
CA ARG A 282 9.07 -6.38 7.28
C ARG A 282 10.19 -6.54 6.25
N LEU A 283 9.96 -6.10 5.01
CA LEU A 283 10.92 -6.24 3.90
C LEU A 283 11.71 -4.94 3.66
N LEU A 284 11.31 -3.82 4.26
CA LEU A 284 11.88 -2.51 4.00
C LEU A 284 12.64 -1.98 5.22
N PRO A 285 13.98 -2.01 5.22
CA PRO A 285 14.77 -1.44 6.31
C PRO A 285 14.44 0.04 6.58
N ALA A 286 14.08 0.80 5.54
CA ALA A 286 13.67 2.21 5.66
C ALA A 286 12.38 2.41 6.45
N ALA A 287 11.55 1.38 6.63
CA ALA A 287 10.33 1.43 7.41
C ALA A 287 10.52 1.09 8.90
N ALA A 288 11.75 0.74 9.35
CA ALA A 288 11.99 0.24 10.70
C ALA A 288 11.57 1.24 11.81
N ASP A 289 11.97 2.51 11.67
CA ASP A 289 11.61 3.54 12.66
C ASP A 289 10.10 3.82 12.69
N TRP A 290 9.46 3.80 11.52
CA TRP A 290 8.01 3.92 11.42
C TRP A 290 7.31 2.72 12.06
N ALA A 291 7.77 1.51 11.80
CA ALA A 291 7.23 0.29 12.39
C ALA A 291 7.35 0.30 13.93
N ALA A 292 8.45 0.83 14.46
CA ALA A 292 8.62 1.00 15.90
C ALA A 292 7.57 1.97 16.49
N ARG A 293 7.35 3.14 15.87
CA ARG A 293 6.31 4.09 16.31
C ARG A 293 4.89 3.50 16.21
N PHE A 294 4.61 2.74 15.14
CA PHE A 294 3.35 2.02 15.01
C PHE A 294 3.16 1.03 16.16
N LYS A 295 4.17 0.20 16.43
CA LYS A 295 4.15 -0.79 17.51
C LYS A 295 3.97 -0.16 18.89
N ASP A 296 4.62 0.97 19.14
CA ASP A 296 4.46 1.71 20.40
C ASP A 296 3.04 2.20 20.59
N ARG A 297 2.39 2.66 19.53
CA ARG A 297 1.04 3.20 19.59
C ARG A 297 -0.03 2.13 19.66
N PHE A 298 0.07 1.07 18.83
CA PHE A 298 -0.98 0.08 18.66
C PHE A 298 -0.70 -1.27 19.31
N ARG A 299 0.49 -1.44 19.93
CA ARG A 299 0.94 -2.63 20.67
C ARG A 299 1.00 -3.91 19.83
N ARG A 300 1.16 -3.77 18.52
CA ARG A 300 1.34 -4.86 17.55
C ARG A 300 2.25 -4.40 16.41
N ASP A 301 2.82 -5.34 15.67
CA ASP A 301 3.61 -5.01 14.50
C ASP A 301 2.69 -4.59 13.34
N PRO A 302 3.10 -3.61 12.50
CA PRO A 302 2.32 -3.19 11.35
C PRO A 302 2.40 -4.20 10.21
N GLY A 303 1.28 -4.40 9.53
CA GLY A 303 1.25 -5.06 8.23
C GLY A 303 1.51 -4.11 7.06
N ARG A 304 1.47 -4.66 5.86
CA ARG A 304 1.61 -3.90 4.61
C ARG A 304 0.51 -2.86 4.45
N ASP A 305 -0.73 -3.24 4.79
CA ASP A 305 -1.90 -2.38 4.60
C ASP A 305 -1.84 -1.12 5.47
N ALA A 306 -1.27 -1.22 6.68
CA ALA A 306 -1.00 -0.05 7.53
C ALA A 306 -0.01 0.92 6.88
N MET A 307 1.08 0.41 6.32
CA MET A 307 2.09 1.24 5.67
C MET A 307 1.55 1.94 4.43
N GLN A 308 0.79 1.22 3.61
CA GLN A 308 0.16 1.77 2.42
C GLN A 308 -0.89 2.85 2.75
N ALA A 309 -1.73 2.62 3.76
CA ALA A 309 -2.73 3.61 4.20
C ALA A 309 -2.08 4.85 4.84
N TYR A 310 -0.99 4.66 5.58
CA TYR A 310 -0.19 5.76 6.12
C TYR A 310 0.35 6.65 4.99
N ASP A 311 0.96 6.07 3.95
CA ASP A 311 1.46 6.81 2.80
C ASP A 311 0.32 7.45 1.99
N ALA A 312 -0.81 6.76 1.82
CA ALA A 312 -1.99 7.30 1.12
C ALA A 312 -2.54 8.55 1.81
N LEU A 313 -2.67 8.53 3.14
CA LEU A 313 -3.17 9.71 3.86
C LEU A 313 -2.19 10.89 3.81
N ARG A 314 -0.89 10.63 3.91
CA ARG A 314 0.15 11.67 3.76
C ARG A 314 0.14 12.28 2.35
N ALA A 315 -0.02 11.45 1.32
CA ALA A 315 -0.12 11.89 -0.07
C ALA A 315 -1.38 12.73 -0.29
N MET A 316 -2.53 12.29 0.21
CA MET A 316 -3.79 13.05 0.15
C MET A 316 -3.67 14.40 0.88
N ALA A 317 -3.08 14.41 2.07
CA ALA A 317 -2.82 15.64 2.83
C ALA A 317 -1.88 16.59 2.08
N GLN A 318 -0.87 16.05 1.39
CA GLN A 318 0.05 16.84 0.57
C GLN A 318 -0.66 17.45 -0.65
N ALA A 319 -1.56 16.72 -1.30
CA ALA A 319 -2.37 17.25 -2.40
C ALA A 319 -3.27 18.41 -1.93
N VAL A 320 -3.88 18.31 -0.74
CA VAL A 320 -4.64 19.40 -0.11
C VAL A 320 -3.74 20.61 0.18
N ARG A 321 -2.52 20.41 0.68
CA ARG A 321 -1.55 21.51 0.91
C ARG A 321 -1.17 22.21 -0.38
N GLN A 322 -0.89 21.47 -1.46
CA GLN A 322 -0.53 22.04 -2.76
C GLN A 322 -1.71 22.77 -3.41
N ALA A 323 -2.92 22.24 -3.27
CA ALA A 323 -4.15 22.90 -3.71
C ALA A 323 -4.45 24.19 -2.91
N ALA A 324 -3.91 24.32 -1.69
CA ALA A 324 -4.30 25.30 -0.69
C ALA A 324 -5.82 25.34 -0.44
N ASP A 325 -6.52 24.22 -0.72
CA ASP A 325 -7.97 24.08 -0.71
C ASP A 325 -8.36 22.63 -0.38
N THR A 326 -9.59 22.44 0.11
CA THR A 326 -10.19 21.12 0.37
C THR A 326 -11.25 20.74 -0.66
N ALA A 327 -11.54 21.61 -1.66
CA ALA A 327 -12.49 21.31 -2.71
C ALA A 327 -12.02 20.08 -3.52
N PRO A 328 -12.89 19.07 -3.73
CA PRO A 328 -12.52 17.80 -4.35
C PRO A 328 -11.78 17.96 -5.69
N SER A 329 -12.29 18.79 -6.59
CA SER A 329 -11.66 19.02 -7.91
C SER A 329 -10.25 19.56 -7.80
N LYS A 330 -9.99 20.45 -6.84
CA LYS A 330 -8.65 21.01 -6.58
C LYS A 330 -7.69 19.94 -6.07
N VAL A 331 -8.14 19.06 -5.21
CA VAL A 331 -7.33 17.96 -4.68
C VAL A 331 -7.02 16.95 -5.78
N VAL A 332 -8.02 16.56 -6.58
CA VAL A 332 -7.87 15.67 -7.74
C VAL A 332 -6.80 16.21 -8.71
N ASP A 333 -6.85 17.50 -9.07
CA ASP A 333 -5.91 18.14 -9.98
C ASP A 333 -4.45 18.13 -9.46
N ASN A 334 -4.27 18.05 -8.13
CA ASN A 334 -2.95 18.08 -7.50
C ASN A 334 -2.37 16.70 -7.22
N LEU A 335 -3.18 15.63 -7.14
CA LEU A 335 -2.69 14.27 -6.91
C LEU A 335 -1.65 13.80 -7.94
N PRO A 336 -1.86 13.95 -9.27
CA PRO A 336 -0.85 13.56 -10.26
C PRO A 336 0.42 14.42 -10.22
N ARG A 337 0.36 15.58 -9.55
CA ARG A 337 1.43 16.58 -9.49
C ARG A 337 2.19 16.61 -8.16
N LEU A 338 2.12 15.52 -7.39
CA LEU A 338 2.84 15.38 -6.11
C LEU A 338 4.36 15.25 -6.34
N GLU A 339 4.99 16.31 -6.85
CA GLU A 339 6.43 16.31 -7.14
C GLU A 339 7.26 16.11 -5.86
N GLY A 340 8.17 15.13 -5.91
CA GLY A 340 9.08 14.84 -4.80
C GLY A 340 8.45 14.19 -3.58
N PHE A 341 7.14 13.86 -3.60
CA PHE A 341 6.53 13.14 -2.49
C PHE A 341 7.04 11.69 -2.45
N THR A 342 7.66 11.33 -1.33
CA THR A 342 8.25 10.01 -1.14
C THR A 342 7.39 9.15 -0.21
N THR A 343 7.04 7.96 -0.69
CA THR A 343 6.48 6.86 0.07
C THR A 343 7.60 5.92 0.51
N PHE A 344 7.28 4.90 1.31
CA PHE A 344 8.26 3.87 1.67
C PHE A 344 8.72 3.04 0.47
N THR A 345 7.92 2.99 -0.60
CA THR A 345 8.21 2.20 -1.80
C THR A 345 8.85 3.01 -2.93
N GLY A 346 8.92 4.34 -2.81
CA GLY A 346 9.54 5.20 -3.81
C GLY A 346 8.87 6.57 -3.94
N THR A 347 9.30 7.35 -4.91
CA THR A 347 8.68 8.66 -5.21
C THR A 347 7.36 8.45 -5.92
N LEU A 348 6.27 8.94 -5.31
CA LEU A 348 4.92 8.78 -5.85
C LEU A 348 4.79 9.52 -7.18
N ARG A 349 4.44 8.79 -8.23
CA ARG A 349 4.16 9.32 -9.56
C ARG A 349 3.07 8.49 -10.21
N PHE A 350 2.07 9.17 -10.77
CA PHE A 350 1.01 8.53 -11.54
C PHE A 350 1.24 8.71 -13.04
N ALA A 351 0.88 7.70 -13.83
CA ALA A 351 0.76 7.80 -15.28
C ALA A 351 -0.56 8.50 -15.67
N ALA A 352 -0.78 8.71 -16.96
CA ALA A 352 -2.00 9.38 -17.44
C ALA A 352 -3.29 8.57 -17.17
N ASP A 353 -3.18 7.26 -17.03
CA ASP A 353 -4.25 6.34 -16.65
C ASP A 353 -4.36 6.12 -15.13
N HIS A 354 -3.66 6.93 -14.35
CA HIS A 354 -3.54 6.89 -12.89
C HIS A 354 -2.83 5.64 -12.33
N SER A 355 -2.25 4.77 -13.15
CA SER A 355 -1.37 3.72 -12.63
C SER A 355 -0.08 4.29 -12.03
N LEU A 356 0.52 3.56 -11.10
CA LEU A 356 1.84 3.92 -10.59
C LEU A 356 2.90 3.80 -11.69
N ARG A 357 3.78 4.81 -11.80
CA ARG A 357 4.91 4.81 -12.74
C ARG A 357 6.09 3.97 -12.29
N TYR A 358 6.15 3.58 -11.06
CA TYR A 358 7.21 2.73 -10.53
C TYR A 358 6.66 1.36 -10.14
N ASP A 359 7.55 0.38 -10.16
CA ASP A 359 7.23 -0.98 -9.76
C ASP A 359 7.31 -1.08 -8.22
N ASN A 360 6.19 -1.32 -7.55
CA ASN A 360 6.14 -1.52 -6.10
C ASN A 360 6.23 -3.01 -5.71
N TYR A 361 6.38 -3.91 -6.69
CA TYR A 361 6.67 -5.31 -6.43
C TYR A 361 8.16 -5.53 -6.17
N VAL A 362 8.43 -6.29 -5.13
CA VAL A 362 9.77 -6.73 -4.74
C VAL A 362 9.86 -8.25 -4.81
N ILE A 363 11.09 -8.74 -4.82
CA ILE A 363 11.34 -10.17 -4.64
C ILE A 363 11.76 -10.42 -3.20
N ALA A 364 10.95 -11.20 -2.50
CA ALA A 364 11.32 -11.75 -1.21
C ALA A 364 11.94 -13.14 -1.40
N GLN A 365 12.78 -13.56 -0.45
CA GLN A 365 13.36 -14.89 -0.37
C GLN A 365 13.13 -15.45 1.03
N VAL A 366 12.84 -16.74 1.10
CA VAL A 366 12.76 -17.42 2.39
C VAL A 366 14.17 -17.71 2.89
N ARG A 367 14.48 -17.23 4.09
CA ARG A 367 15.74 -17.45 4.83
C ARG A 367 15.42 -17.74 6.29
N GLY A 368 15.87 -18.91 6.78
CA GLY A 368 15.59 -19.30 8.15
C GLY A 368 14.10 -19.34 8.50
N GLY A 369 13.25 -19.76 7.57
CA GLY A 369 11.80 -19.85 7.76
C GLY A 369 11.05 -18.51 7.74
N THR A 370 11.67 -17.41 7.29
CA THR A 370 11.05 -16.08 7.18
C THR A 370 11.30 -15.47 5.81
N PHE A 371 10.41 -14.58 5.37
CA PHE A 371 10.62 -13.82 4.14
C PHE A 371 11.58 -12.66 4.40
N THR A 372 12.61 -12.53 3.59
CA THR A 372 13.59 -11.45 3.60
C THR A 372 13.67 -10.79 2.21
N LEU A 373 14.07 -9.54 2.13
CA LEU A 373 14.20 -8.85 0.85
C LEU A 373 15.37 -9.44 0.04
N ALA A 374 15.10 -9.91 -1.17
CA ALA A 374 16.10 -10.46 -2.10
C ALA A 374 16.51 -9.46 -3.19
N SER A 375 15.63 -8.55 -3.61
CA SER A 375 15.92 -7.49 -4.58
C SER A 375 15.77 -6.12 -3.96
N LYS A 376 16.53 -5.13 -4.46
CA LYS A 376 16.27 -3.72 -4.14
C LYS A 376 15.01 -3.26 -4.87
N LEU A 377 14.24 -2.34 -4.25
CA LEU A 377 13.20 -1.59 -4.96
C LEU A 377 13.84 -0.83 -6.13
N ARG A 378 13.19 -0.89 -7.29
CA ARG A 378 13.51 0.00 -8.40
C ARG A 378 12.73 1.28 -8.18
N THR A 379 13.44 2.37 -7.92
CA THR A 379 12.85 3.68 -7.57
C THR A 379 12.94 4.70 -8.69
N ASP A 380 13.37 4.28 -9.87
CA ASP A 380 13.63 5.14 -11.05
C ASP A 380 12.53 5.03 -12.09
#